data_8d2ff8ea14fc026a4b69b6cfdc6648d0
#
_entry.id   8d2ff8ea14fc026a4b69b6cfdc6648d0
#
_cell.length_a   1.000
_cell.length_b   1.000
_cell.length_c   1.000
_cell.angle_alpha   90.00
_cell.angle_beta   90.00
_cell.angle_gamma   90.00
#
_symmetry.space_group_name_H-M   'P 1'
#
loop_
_entity.id
_entity.type
_entity.pdbx_description
1 polymer ?
#
loop_
_entity_poly.entity_id
_entity_poly.type
_entity_poly.pdbx_seq_one_letter_code
_entity_poly.pdbx_strand_id
1 'polypeptide(L)'
;MSVNPASQYEFEVVDRTSRSFVVNLKNKTCSCCEFQLDHFICVHGVAVVGHHRGLSCYDYISKFYFTREWVAAYIGEVHPLGSRCDWGVPAYVAYEICRPPTCLTRQPDRPKK
;
A
#
# COMPACT_ATOMS: atom_id res chain seq x y z
N MET A 1 1.22 24.13 7.04
CA MET A 1 0.45 23.27 7.95
C MET A 1 0.80 23.69 9.39
N SER A 2 -0.19 23.90 10.22
CA SER A 2 0.00 24.10 11.65
C SER A 2 -0.37 22.79 12.37
N VAL A 3 0.38 22.46 13.41
CA VAL A 3 0.21 21.25 14.19
C VAL A 3 -0.12 21.63 15.63
N ASN A 4 -1.28 21.20 16.11
CA ASN A 4 -1.76 21.43 17.46
C ASN A 4 -1.81 20.10 18.21
N PRO A 5 -1.06 19.90 19.30
CA PRO A 5 -1.14 18.68 20.09
C PRO A 5 -2.48 18.64 20.84
N ALA A 6 -3.25 17.57 20.69
CA ALA A 6 -4.48 17.31 21.42
C ALA A 6 -4.23 16.35 22.59
N SER A 7 -3.36 15.35 22.41
CA SER A 7 -2.93 14.42 23.45
C SER A 7 -1.49 13.94 23.17
N GLN A 8 -1.01 12.97 23.96
CA GLN A 8 0.33 12.41 23.78
C GLN A 8 0.56 11.81 22.38
N TYR A 9 -0.48 11.29 21.75
CA TYR A 9 -0.39 10.60 20.44
C TYR A 9 -1.35 11.16 19.38
N GLU A 10 -2.22 12.09 19.76
CA GLU A 10 -3.20 12.70 18.85
C GLU A 10 -2.88 14.15 18.61
N PHE A 11 -2.92 14.51 17.33
CA PHE A 11 -2.56 15.85 16.85
C PHE A 11 -3.60 16.32 15.85
N GLU A 12 -3.98 17.57 15.96
CA GLU A 12 -4.74 18.26 14.92
C GLU A 12 -3.76 18.95 13.98
N VAL A 13 -3.91 18.67 12.69
CA VAL A 13 -3.12 19.30 11.64
C VAL A 13 -4.05 20.13 10.76
N VAL A 14 -3.82 21.42 10.70
CA VAL A 14 -4.58 22.33 9.84
C VAL A 14 -3.76 22.61 8.59
N ASP A 15 -4.34 22.28 7.43
CA ASP A 15 -3.74 22.50 6.13
C ASP A 15 -3.83 23.99 5.71
N ARG A 16 -3.16 24.34 4.63
CA ARG A 16 -3.19 25.70 4.02
C ARG A 16 -4.60 26.11 3.56
N THR A 17 -5.47 25.15 3.31
CA THR A 17 -6.88 25.35 2.94
C THR A 17 -7.81 25.50 4.14
N SER A 18 -7.26 25.62 5.36
CA SER A 18 -8.01 25.68 6.63
C SER A 18 -8.83 24.41 6.92
N ARG A 19 -8.48 23.27 6.31
CA ARG A 19 -9.03 21.97 6.65
C ARG A 19 -8.26 21.38 7.83
N SER A 20 -9.00 20.84 8.79
CA SER A 20 -8.45 20.20 9.96
C SER A 20 -8.45 18.67 9.79
N PHE A 21 -7.34 18.04 10.14
CA PHE A 21 -7.14 16.60 10.09
C PHE A 21 -6.64 16.11 11.45
N VAL A 22 -7.19 15.00 11.91
CA VAL A 22 -6.76 14.36 13.17
C VAL A 22 -5.80 13.23 12.83
N VAL A 23 -4.60 13.28 13.39
CA VAL A 23 -3.55 12.26 13.23
C VAL A 23 -3.34 11.56 14.56
N ASN A 24 -3.42 10.24 14.58
CA ASN A 24 -3.06 9.42 15.72
C ASN A 24 -1.81 8.58 15.38
N LEU A 25 -0.68 8.96 15.98
CA LEU A 25 0.60 8.29 15.72
C LEU A 25 0.67 6.88 16.30
N LYS A 26 0.02 6.63 17.45
CA LYS A 26 0.02 5.31 18.09
C LYS A 26 -0.74 4.28 17.25
N ASN A 27 -1.91 4.66 16.75
CA ASN A 27 -2.77 3.79 15.94
C ASN A 27 -2.40 3.83 14.46
N LYS A 28 -1.48 4.71 14.06
CA LYS A 28 -1.09 4.93 12.65
C LYS A 28 -2.29 5.27 11.77
N THR A 29 -3.12 6.20 12.22
CA THR A 29 -4.34 6.62 11.52
C THR A 29 -4.39 8.12 11.32
N CYS A 30 -5.05 8.53 10.25
CA CYS A 30 -5.35 9.92 9.94
C CYS A 30 -6.74 10.04 9.37
N SER A 31 -7.44 11.14 9.63
CA SER A 31 -8.77 11.38 9.06
C SER A 31 -8.78 11.54 7.54
N CYS A 32 -7.61 11.71 6.88
CA CYS A 32 -7.47 11.62 5.43
C CYS A 32 -7.53 10.18 4.87
N CYS A 33 -7.47 9.18 5.72
CA CYS A 33 -7.46 7.74 5.42
C CYS A 33 -6.20 7.19 4.73
N GLU A 34 -5.33 8.00 4.15
CA GLU A 34 -4.12 7.54 3.46
C GLU A 34 -3.17 6.77 4.39
N PHE A 35 -2.99 7.23 5.64
CA PHE A 35 -2.06 6.61 6.57
C PHE A 35 -2.37 5.13 6.84
N GLN A 36 -3.63 4.79 7.07
CA GLN A 36 -4.06 3.43 7.34
C GLN A 36 -4.25 2.58 6.08
N LEU A 37 -4.59 3.18 4.95
CA LEU A 37 -4.78 2.47 3.68
C LEU A 37 -3.44 2.07 3.05
N ASP A 38 -2.51 3.01 2.99
CA ASP A 38 -1.21 2.79 2.36
C ASP A 38 -0.21 2.11 3.31
N HIS A 39 -0.53 2.02 4.61
CA HIS A 39 0.42 1.60 5.65
C HIS A 39 1.72 2.40 5.62
N PHE A 40 1.62 3.62 5.17
CA PHE A 40 2.69 4.60 5.02
C PHE A 40 2.25 5.94 5.59
N ILE A 41 3.18 6.67 6.23
CA ILE A 41 2.85 7.94 6.86
C ILE A 41 2.37 8.96 5.82
N CYS A 42 1.16 9.50 6.01
CA CYS A 42 0.60 10.54 5.14
C CYS A 42 1.27 11.90 5.37
N VAL A 43 1.01 12.85 4.50
CA VAL A 43 1.58 14.22 4.60
C VAL A 43 1.26 14.92 5.92
N HIS A 44 0.09 14.66 6.52
CA HIS A 44 -0.30 15.20 7.82
C HIS A 44 0.51 14.58 8.95
N GLY A 45 0.76 13.26 8.89
CA GLY A 45 1.62 12.55 9.82
C GLY A 45 3.08 13.04 9.72
N VAL A 46 3.60 13.27 8.52
CA VAL A 46 4.93 13.85 8.32
C VAL A 46 5.02 15.24 8.97
N ALA A 47 3.99 16.07 8.85
CA ALA A 47 3.96 17.39 9.51
C ALA A 47 4.04 17.26 11.04
N VAL A 48 3.34 16.27 11.62
CA VAL A 48 3.40 15.99 13.07
C VAL A 48 4.79 15.55 13.48
N VAL A 49 5.40 14.61 12.77
CA VAL A 49 6.75 14.11 13.06
C VAL A 49 7.79 15.22 12.92
N GLY A 50 7.66 16.07 11.91
CA GLY A 50 8.53 17.24 11.72
C GLY A 50 8.41 18.29 12.82
N HIS A 51 7.23 18.40 13.44
CA HIS A 51 7.01 19.29 14.59
C HIS A 51 7.65 18.75 15.89
N HIS A 52 7.73 17.43 16.03
CA HIS A 52 8.35 16.75 17.17
C HIS A 52 9.82 16.41 16.90
N ARG A 53 10.72 17.02 17.67
CA ARG A 53 12.15 16.67 17.61
C ARG A 53 12.37 15.26 18.18
N GLY A 54 13.03 14.40 17.41
CA GLY A 54 13.42 13.05 17.85
C GLY A 54 12.51 11.92 17.35
N LEU A 55 11.43 12.21 16.62
CA LEU A 55 10.64 11.20 15.94
C LEU A 55 11.16 11.00 14.49
N SER A 56 11.11 9.77 14.03
CA SER A 56 11.45 9.41 12.66
C SER A 56 10.23 8.94 11.89
N CYS A 57 10.06 9.40 10.64
CA CYS A 57 8.99 8.91 9.78
C CYS A 57 9.08 7.40 9.54
N TYR A 58 10.28 6.82 9.58
CA TYR A 58 10.52 5.39 9.38
C TYR A 58 9.85 4.51 10.44
N ASP A 59 9.63 5.02 11.67
CA ASP A 59 8.98 4.27 12.75
C ASP A 59 7.49 4.02 12.48
N TYR A 60 6.92 4.80 11.57
CA TYR A 60 5.50 4.78 11.22
C TYR A 60 5.20 4.09 9.89
N ILE A 61 6.25 3.62 9.19
CA ILE A 61 6.14 2.91 7.91
C ILE A 61 5.97 1.41 8.17
N SER A 62 5.15 0.73 7.37
CA SER A 62 5.04 -0.72 7.43
C SER A 62 6.34 -1.41 7.02
N LYS A 63 6.65 -2.52 7.70
CA LYS A 63 7.83 -3.36 7.40
C LYS A 63 7.92 -3.79 5.94
N PHE A 64 6.79 -3.91 5.25
CA PHE A 64 6.74 -4.32 3.85
C PHE A 64 7.43 -3.35 2.88
N TYR A 65 7.68 -2.10 3.29
CA TYR A 65 8.41 -1.11 2.50
C TYR A 65 9.93 -1.18 2.68
N PHE A 66 10.43 -2.02 3.60
CA PHE A 66 11.87 -2.15 3.81
C PHE A 66 12.50 -3.16 2.84
N THR A 67 13.66 -2.81 2.29
CA THR A 67 14.42 -3.65 1.35
C THR A 67 14.70 -5.04 1.90
N ARG A 68 14.93 -5.19 3.21
CA ARG A 68 15.16 -6.49 3.85
C ARG A 68 13.99 -7.45 3.69
N GLU A 69 12.75 -6.95 3.77
CA GLU A 69 11.55 -7.77 3.62
C GLU A 69 11.38 -8.20 2.16
N TRP A 70 11.72 -7.31 1.24
CA TRP A 70 11.78 -7.61 -0.19
C TRP A 70 12.79 -8.72 -0.48
N VAL A 71 14.03 -8.57 0.01
CA VAL A 71 15.06 -9.60 -0.15
C VAL A 71 14.60 -10.93 0.45
N ALA A 72 14.02 -10.91 1.64
CA ALA A 72 13.50 -12.13 2.29
C ALA A 72 12.39 -12.82 1.47
N ALA A 73 11.53 -12.04 0.79
CA ALA A 73 10.47 -12.59 -0.05
C ALA A 73 11.00 -13.30 -1.30
N TYR A 74 12.17 -12.89 -1.82
CA TYR A 74 12.77 -13.44 -3.04
C TYR A 74 13.99 -14.35 -2.78
N ILE A 75 14.29 -14.66 -1.52
CA ILE A 75 15.42 -15.54 -1.17
C ILE A 75 15.10 -17.02 -1.47
N GLY A 76 13.84 -17.37 -1.63
CA GLY A 76 13.41 -18.70 -1.98
C GLY A 76 13.78 -19.06 -3.43
N GLU A 77 14.14 -20.31 -3.64
CA GLU A 77 14.40 -20.85 -4.97
C GLU A 77 13.09 -21.07 -5.72
N VAL A 78 13.03 -20.61 -6.96
CA VAL A 78 11.95 -20.94 -7.89
C VAL A 78 12.38 -22.17 -8.68
N HIS A 79 11.81 -23.32 -8.38
CA HIS A 79 12.06 -24.52 -9.14
C HIS A 79 11.39 -24.42 -10.53
N PRO A 80 12.13 -24.72 -11.61
CA PRO A 80 11.53 -24.75 -12.93
C PRO A 80 10.43 -25.82 -13.00
N LEU A 81 9.33 -25.47 -13.63
CA LEU A 81 8.27 -26.43 -13.91
C LEU A 81 8.79 -27.46 -14.93
N GLY A 82 8.52 -28.73 -14.66
CA GLY A 82 8.81 -29.82 -15.61
C GLY A 82 8.04 -29.66 -16.93
N SER A 83 8.26 -30.60 -17.83
CA SER A 83 7.55 -30.62 -19.11
C SER A 83 6.04 -30.63 -18.89
N ARG A 84 5.32 -29.91 -19.74
CA ARG A 84 3.85 -29.84 -19.69
C ARG A 84 3.20 -31.24 -19.77
N CYS A 85 3.87 -32.20 -20.41
CA CYS A 85 3.41 -33.57 -20.51
C CYS A 85 3.39 -34.32 -19.18
N ASP A 86 4.22 -33.86 -18.22
CA ASP A 86 4.37 -34.50 -16.90
C ASP A 86 3.40 -33.90 -15.84
N TRP A 87 2.62 -32.89 -16.25
CA TRP A 87 1.67 -32.27 -15.32
C TRP A 87 0.46 -33.15 -15.10
N GLY A 88 0.19 -33.50 -13.85
CA GLY A 88 -1.01 -34.23 -13.46
C GLY A 88 -2.25 -33.32 -13.50
N VAL A 89 -2.67 -32.92 -14.70
CA VAL A 89 -3.85 -32.05 -14.86
C VAL A 89 -5.12 -32.85 -14.62
N PRO A 90 -6.00 -32.46 -13.67
CA PRO A 90 -7.27 -33.14 -13.45
C PRO A 90 -8.13 -33.14 -14.72
N ALA A 91 -8.84 -34.24 -15.00
CA ALA A 91 -9.60 -34.40 -16.23
C ALA A 91 -10.64 -33.29 -16.46
N TYR A 92 -11.28 -32.80 -15.39
CA TYR A 92 -12.26 -31.70 -15.49
C TYR A 92 -11.64 -30.38 -15.94
N VAL A 93 -10.34 -30.14 -15.64
CA VAL A 93 -9.60 -28.93 -16.09
C VAL A 93 -9.06 -29.10 -17.50
N ALA A 94 -8.65 -30.33 -17.86
CA ALA A 94 -8.06 -30.60 -19.16
C ALA A 94 -9.02 -30.32 -20.34
N TYR A 95 -10.31 -30.44 -20.10
CA TYR A 95 -11.36 -30.20 -21.09
C TYR A 95 -11.98 -28.80 -21.04
N GLU A 96 -11.66 -27.99 -20.01
CA GLU A 96 -12.16 -26.62 -19.93
C GLU A 96 -11.40 -25.71 -20.90
N ILE A 97 -12.10 -25.18 -21.87
CA ILE A 97 -11.58 -24.17 -22.79
C ILE A 97 -11.79 -22.79 -22.14
N CYS A 98 -10.78 -22.31 -21.43
CA CYS A 98 -10.78 -20.93 -20.98
C CYS A 98 -10.61 -19.99 -22.18
N ARG A 99 -11.70 -19.38 -22.62
CA ARG A 99 -11.66 -18.32 -23.63
C ARG A 99 -11.41 -16.98 -22.95
N PRO A 100 -10.54 -16.12 -23.50
CA PRO A 100 -10.42 -14.75 -22.98
C PRO A 100 -11.79 -14.07 -23.10
N PRO A 101 -12.15 -13.17 -22.15
CA PRO A 101 -13.39 -12.43 -22.23
C PRO A 101 -13.45 -11.65 -23.55
N THR A 102 -14.53 -11.82 -24.29
CA THR A 102 -14.78 -11.03 -25.50
C THR A 102 -15.13 -9.61 -25.06
N CYS A 103 -14.13 -8.75 -24.91
CA CYS A 103 -14.37 -7.32 -24.72
C CYS A 103 -14.88 -6.73 -26.04
N LEU A 104 -16.19 -6.65 -26.16
CA LEU A 104 -16.87 -6.00 -27.29
C LEU A 104 -16.79 -4.46 -27.22
N THR A 105 -16.43 -3.93 -26.06
CA THR A 105 -16.28 -2.50 -25.83
C THR A 105 -14.82 -2.15 -25.54
N ARG A 106 -14.30 -1.16 -26.26
CA ARG A 106 -12.97 -0.61 -26.05
C ARG A 106 -12.89 0.00 -24.64
N GLN A 107 -11.88 -0.39 -23.87
CA GLN A 107 -11.68 0.24 -22.58
C GLN A 107 -11.43 1.75 -22.74
N PRO A 108 -12.09 2.61 -21.92
CA PRO A 108 -12.06 4.06 -22.12
C PRO A 108 -10.67 4.69 -21.97
N ASP A 109 -9.74 4.03 -21.30
CA ASP A 109 -8.44 4.62 -20.92
C ASP A 109 -7.29 4.35 -21.92
N ARG A 110 -7.57 3.77 -23.08
CA ARG A 110 -6.53 3.55 -24.07
C ARG A 110 -6.53 4.65 -25.11
N PRO A 111 -5.50 5.54 -25.14
CA PRO A 111 -5.42 6.60 -26.14
C PRO A 111 -5.35 5.99 -27.54
N LYS A 112 -6.03 6.63 -28.52
CA LYS A 112 -5.91 6.26 -29.94
C LYS A 112 -4.46 6.50 -30.38
N LYS A 113 -3.85 5.48 -30.94
CA LYS A 113 -2.61 5.65 -31.71
C LYS A 113 -2.92 6.35 -33.01
#